data_af1fd8a8c23e94e2db7425223395fb17
#
_entry.id   af1fd8a8c23e94e2db7425223395fb17
#
_cell.length_a   1.000
_cell.length_b   1.000
_cell.length_c   1.000
_cell.angle_alpha   90.00
_cell.angle_beta   90.00
_cell.angle_gamma   90.00
#
_symmetry.space_group_name_H-M   'P 1'
#
loop_
_entity.id
_entity.type
_entity.pdbx_description
1 polymer ?
#
loop_
_entity_poly.entity_id
_entity_poly.type
_entity_poly.pdbx_seq_one_letter_code
_entity_poly.pdbx_strand_id
1 'polypeptide(L)'
;MSWDELRSTAVQVRAPQPIGTRGKLLIAGDHLFLSEPGKGVHVFDNTDPKAPRAVMFIQIPGNVDIAVREGHLYADSFVDLLVFELDLPNRSAKLLHRLEDQYAYDPYQTLATDTAVHVEGIDKTKGVVVRLEPVQSNAKVAQ
;
A
#
# COMPACT_ATOMS: atom_id res chain seq x y z
N MET A 1 -4.98 -12.93 2.78
CA MET A 1 -4.99 -12.13 4.03
C MET A 1 -6.42 -11.94 4.48
N SER A 2 -6.72 -12.29 5.72
CA SER A 2 -8.06 -12.08 6.29
C SER A 2 -8.31 -10.59 6.57
N TRP A 3 -9.58 -10.21 6.74
CA TRP A 3 -9.93 -8.84 7.13
C TRP A 3 -9.37 -8.46 8.50
N ASP A 4 -9.40 -9.40 9.46
CA ASP A 4 -8.85 -9.16 10.80
C ASP A 4 -7.34 -8.93 10.77
N GLU A 5 -6.61 -9.70 9.98
CA GLU A 5 -5.16 -9.53 9.81
C GLU A 5 -4.84 -8.19 9.15
N LEU A 6 -5.56 -7.82 8.08
CA LEU A 6 -5.42 -6.53 7.41
C LEU A 6 -5.61 -5.37 8.38
N ARG A 7 -6.62 -5.47 9.26
CA ARG A 7 -7.03 -4.39 10.16
C ARG A 7 -6.25 -4.35 11.47
N SER A 8 -5.51 -5.40 11.82
CA SER A 8 -4.79 -5.47 13.10
C SER A 8 -3.27 -5.36 12.97
N THR A 9 -2.66 -6.10 12.07
CA THR A 9 -1.19 -6.28 12.05
C THR A 9 -0.50 -5.92 10.75
N ALA A 10 -1.25 -5.80 9.65
CA ALA A 10 -0.64 -5.65 8.34
C ALA A 10 -0.10 -4.23 8.06
N VAL A 11 -0.59 -3.20 8.76
CA VAL A 11 -0.10 -1.83 8.63
C VAL A 11 1.05 -1.59 9.59
N GLN A 12 2.23 -1.24 9.05
CA GLN A 12 3.45 -1.08 9.83
C GLN A 12 4.33 0.03 9.28
N VAL A 13 4.95 0.81 10.17
CA VAL A 13 6.05 1.71 9.82
C VAL A 13 7.35 0.91 9.81
N ARG A 14 8.10 1.02 8.73
CA ARG A 14 9.35 0.28 8.50
C ARG A 14 10.50 1.20 8.12
N ALA A 15 11.71 0.69 8.24
CA ALA A 15 12.89 1.32 7.66
C ALA A 15 12.74 1.50 6.14
N PRO A 16 13.47 2.45 5.54
CA PRO A 16 13.48 2.62 4.09
C PRO A 16 13.79 1.33 3.36
N GLN A 17 13.11 1.12 2.24
CA GLN A 17 13.30 -0.05 1.38
C GLN A 17 13.36 0.38 -0.09
N PRO A 18 13.88 -0.47 -0.99
CA PRO A 18 13.89 -0.19 -2.42
C PRO A 18 12.50 0.04 -2.99
N ILE A 19 12.39 0.97 -3.94
CA ILE A 19 11.16 1.25 -4.67
C ILE A 19 10.97 0.17 -5.73
N GLY A 20 9.81 -0.48 -5.73
CA GLY A 20 9.36 -1.34 -6.82
C GLY A 20 8.56 -0.54 -7.86
N THR A 21 7.27 -0.78 -7.96
CA THR A 21 6.38 -0.06 -8.88
C THR A 21 6.04 1.32 -8.32
N ARG A 22 6.28 2.36 -9.11
CA ARG A 22 5.98 3.73 -8.72
C ARG A 22 4.51 4.07 -8.98
N GLY A 23 3.88 4.68 -7.98
CA GLY A 23 2.53 5.20 -8.07
C GLY A 23 2.49 6.72 -8.01
N LYS A 24 1.60 7.26 -7.17
CA LYS A 24 1.40 8.70 -6.99
C LYS A 24 2.54 9.33 -6.19
N LEU A 25 3.04 10.46 -6.68
CA LEU A 25 4.03 11.28 -6.00
C LEU A 25 3.38 12.54 -5.45
N LEU A 26 3.57 12.80 -4.16
CA LEU A 26 3.16 14.04 -3.49
C LEU A 26 4.37 14.76 -2.90
N ILE A 27 4.30 16.08 -2.92
CA ILE A 27 5.23 16.95 -2.20
C ILE A 27 4.46 17.67 -1.12
N ALA A 28 4.90 17.53 0.13
CA ALA A 28 4.33 18.23 1.27
C ALA A 28 5.45 18.80 2.13
N GLY A 29 5.61 20.14 2.12
CA GLY A 29 6.72 20.80 2.77
C GLY A 29 8.06 20.30 2.25
N ASP A 30 8.93 19.85 3.15
CA ASP A 30 10.27 19.35 2.85
C ASP A 30 10.30 17.82 2.62
N HIS A 31 9.15 17.18 2.39
CA HIS A 31 9.06 15.73 2.22
C HIS A 31 8.36 15.34 0.93
N LEU A 32 8.80 14.20 0.39
CA LEU A 32 8.16 13.51 -0.72
C LEU A 32 7.48 12.24 -0.21
N PHE A 33 6.30 11.97 -0.75
CA PHE A 33 5.52 10.77 -0.50
C PHE A 33 5.28 10.08 -1.83
N LEU A 34 5.78 8.86 -1.98
CA LEU A 34 5.62 8.07 -3.18
C LEU A 34 4.85 6.80 -2.84
N SER A 35 3.66 6.66 -3.39
CA SER A 35 2.91 5.42 -3.24
C SER A 35 3.53 4.30 -4.09
N GLU A 36 3.53 3.11 -3.53
CA GLU A 36 3.81 1.88 -4.25
C GLU A 36 2.52 1.04 -4.26
N PRO A 37 1.84 0.95 -5.41
CA PRO A 37 0.52 0.33 -5.48
C PRO A 37 0.49 -1.08 -4.88
N GLY A 38 -0.46 -1.30 -3.98
CA GLY A 38 -0.65 -2.54 -3.26
C GLY A 38 0.24 -2.73 -2.04
N LYS A 39 1.29 -1.91 -1.85
CA LYS A 39 2.31 -2.12 -0.80
C LYS A 39 2.36 -1.04 0.26
N GLY A 40 2.29 0.22 -0.11
CA GLY A 40 2.33 1.32 0.84
C GLY A 40 2.98 2.60 0.31
N VAL A 41 3.64 3.34 1.20
CA VAL A 41 4.13 4.69 0.94
C VAL A 41 5.58 4.84 1.34
N HIS A 42 6.42 5.21 0.39
CA HIS A 42 7.80 5.65 0.64
C HIS A 42 7.81 7.11 1.03
N VAL A 43 8.52 7.46 2.08
CA VAL A 43 8.69 8.84 2.55
C VAL A 43 10.15 9.25 2.43
N PHE A 44 10.37 10.42 1.82
CA PHE A 44 11.70 10.98 1.57
C PHE A 44 11.82 12.36 2.20
N ASP A 45 12.98 12.65 2.79
CA ASP A 45 13.38 14.02 3.11
C ASP A 45 13.86 14.69 1.81
N ASN A 46 13.18 15.76 1.43
CA ASN A 46 13.42 16.52 0.21
C ASN A 46 13.98 17.93 0.51
N THR A 47 14.61 18.13 1.66
CA THR A 47 15.26 19.41 2.02
C THR A 47 16.24 19.83 0.94
N ASP A 48 17.01 18.88 0.41
CA ASP A 48 17.79 19.05 -0.82
C ASP A 48 17.10 18.36 -2.00
N PRO A 49 16.40 19.10 -2.89
CA PRO A 49 15.68 18.50 -4.03
C PRO A 49 16.58 17.76 -5.02
N LYS A 50 17.88 18.03 -5.01
CA LYS A 50 18.85 17.33 -5.87
C LYS A 50 19.23 15.96 -5.34
N ALA A 51 19.03 15.72 -4.04
CA ALA A 51 19.39 14.49 -3.37
C ALA A 51 18.35 14.10 -2.31
N PRO A 52 17.12 13.72 -2.70
CA PRO A 52 16.10 13.23 -1.77
C PRO A 52 16.62 11.98 -1.04
N ARG A 53 16.38 11.93 0.29
CA ARG A 53 16.82 10.81 1.13
C ARG A 53 15.63 10.03 1.67
N ALA A 54 15.62 8.73 1.46
CA ALA A 54 14.59 7.85 2.02
C ALA A 54 14.69 7.86 3.57
N VAL A 55 13.55 8.07 4.24
CA VAL A 55 13.49 8.15 5.71
C VAL A 55 12.66 7.06 6.33
N MET A 56 11.61 6.62 5.68
CA MET A 56 10.78 5.48 6.14
C MET A 56 9.93 4.92 5.02
N PHE A 57 9.38 3.74 5.24
CA PHE A 57 8.34 3.12 4.45
C PHE A 57 7.14 2.79 5.35
N ILE A 58 5.95 3.20 4.95
CA ILE A 58 4.71 2.87 5.64
C ILE A 58 4.05 1.74 4.85
N GLN A 59 4.09 0.53 5.41
CA GLN A 59 3.46 -0.63 4.80
C GLN A 59 1.95 -0.52 4.96
N ILE A 60 1.25 -0.44 3.83
CA ILE A 60 -0.22 -0.36 3.78
C ILE A 60 -0.69 -1.28 2.66
N PRO A 61 -1.03 -2.53 2.97
CA PRO A 61 -1.54 -3.46 1.96
C PRO A 61 -2.75 -2.88 1.24
N GLY A 62 -2.78 -3.05 -0.08
CA GLY A 62 -3.86 -2.55 -0.92
C GLY A 62 -3.91 -1.04 -1.13
N ASN A 63 -2.85 -0.30 -0.71
CA ASN A 63 -2.78 1.14 -0.94
C ASN A 63 -2.66 1.46 -2.43
N VAL A 64 -3.46 2.38 -2.90
CA VAL A 64 -3.44 2.90 -4.27
C VAL A 64 -3.32 4.42 -4.28
N ASP A 65 -4.09 5.11 -3.46
CA ASP A 65 -4.14 6.56 -3.41
C ASP A 65 -3.71 7.11 -2.06
N ILE A 66 -3.09 8.28 -2.09
CA ILE A 66 -2.61 9.00 -0.91
C ILE A 66 -2.89 10.49 -1.02
N ALA A 67 -3.07 11.13 0.12
CA ALA A 67 -3.10 12.58 0.26
C ALA A 67 -2.41 12.98 1.56
N VAL A 68 -1.76 14.12 1.58
CA VAL A 68 -1.12 14.68 2.78
C VAL A 68 -1.66 16.07 3.02
N ARG A 69 -2.10 16.34 4.24
CA ARG A 69 -2.59 17.65 4.66
C ARG A 69 -2.37 17.86 6.15
N GLU A 70 -1.82 19.02 6.51
CA GLU A 70 -1.68 19.45 7.91
C GLU A 70 -1.03 18.39 8.82
N GLY A 71 0.06 17.78 8.33
CA GLY A 71 0.79 16.77 9.09
C GLY A 71 0.12 15.41 9.17
N HIS A 72 -0.93 15.17 8.39
CA HIS A 72 -1.63 13.90 8.33
C HIS A 72 -1.52 13.27 6.94
N LEU A 73 -1.29 11.96 6.92
CA LEU A 73 -1.35 11.13 5.72
C LEU A 73 -2.71 10.42 5.68
N TYR A 74 -3.40 10.59 4.57
CA TYR A 74 -4.62 9.87 4.24
C TYR A 74 -4.28 8.82 3.19
N ALA A 75 -4.57 7.58 3.46
CA ALA A 75 -4.25 6.47 2.56
C ALA A 75 -5.36 5.45 2.54
N ASP A 76 -5.73 4.96 1.37
CA ASP A 76 -6.62 3.81 1.28
C ASP A 76 -5.88 2.51 1.60
N SER A 77 -6.60 1.53 2.07
CA SER A 77 -6.16 0.14 2.25
C SER A 77 -7.31 -0.77 1.86
N PHE A 78 -7.33 -1.18 0.60
CA PHE A 78 -8.45 -1.88 -0.04
C PHE A 78 -9.75 -1.07 0.08
N VAL A 79 -10.62 -1.41 1.03
CA VAL A 79 -11.91 -0.76 1.24
C VAL A 79 -11.89 0.30 2.35
N ASP A 80 -10.82 0.34 3.11
CA ASP A 80 -10.70 1.21 4.29
C ASP A 80 -9.95 2.50 3.96
N LEU A 81 -10.27 3.57 4.68
CA LEU A 81 -9.48 4.80 4.70
C LEU A 81 -8.70 4.88 6.00
N LEU A 82 -7.40 5.06 5.90
CA LEU A 82 -6.50 5.23 7.03
C LEU A 82 -6.06 6.67 7.18
N VAL A 83 -5.98 7.14 8.41
CA VAL A 83 -5.45 8.47 8.76
C VAL A 83 -4.29 8.31 9.71
N PHE A 84 -3.12 8.77 9.29
CA PHE A 84 -1.90 8.76 10.09
C PHE A 84 -1.53 10.17 10.53
N GLU A 85 -1.10 10.31 11.77
CA GLU A 85 -0.33 11.46 12.24
C GLU A 85 1.14 11.24 11.90
N LEU A 86 1.73 12.18 11.17
CA LEU A 86 3.14 12.11 10.77
C LEU A 86 4.03 12.81 11.80
N ASP A 87 5.05 12.11 12.25
CA ASP A 87 6.15 12.67 13.02
C ASP A 87 7.44 12.51 12.21
N LEU A 88 7.65 13.42 11.26
CA LEU A 88 8.73 13.34 10.29
C LEU A 88 10.12 13.51 10.91
N PRO A 89 10.33 14.40 11.91
CA PRO A 89 11.62 14.49 12.61
C PRO A 89 12.05 13.17 13.26
N ASN A 90 11.09 12.41 13.80
CA ASN A 90 11.35 11.13 14.44
C ASN A 90 11.16 9.92 13.50
N ARG A 91 10.94 10.17 12.20
CA ARG A 91 10.73 9.12 11.18
C ARG A 91 9.67 8.13 11.58
N SER A 92 8.53 8.66 12.03
CA SER A 92 7.43 7.87 12.56
C SER A 92 6.09 8.34 12.00
N ALA A 93 5.14 7.44 12.01
CA ALA A 93 3.75 7.72 11.70
C ALA A 93 2.86 6.88 12.62
N LYS A 94 1.82 7.51 13.15
CA LYS A 94 0.87 6.86 14.05
C LYS A 94 -0.48 6.75 13.35
N LEU A 95 -1.02 5.54 13.27
CA LEU A 95 -2.39 5.35 12.79
C LEU A 95 -3.37 5.90 13.83
N LEU A 96 -4.08 6.99 13.48
CA LEU A 96 -5.07 7.63 14.33
C LEU A 96 -6.45 7.02 14.15
N HIS A 97 -6.86 6.84 12.90
CA HIS A 97 -8.18 6.39 12.53
C HIS A 97 -8.14 5.41 11.38
N ARG A 98 -9.01 4.42 11.46
CA ARG A 98 -9.39 3.54 10.36
C ARG A 98 -10.89 3.68 10.15
N LEU A 99 -11.27 4.19 9.01
CA LEU A 99 -12.66 4.25 8.56
C LEU A 99 -12.91 3.03 7.69
N GLU A 100 -13.60 2.05 8.23
CA GLU A 100 -13.83 0.78 7.55
C GLU A 100 -14.90 0.92 6.45
N ASP A 101 -14.78 0.10 5.42
CA ASP A 101 -15.77 -0.04 4.35
C ASP A 101 -16.17 1.26 3.64
N GLN A 102 -15.21 2.15 3.43
CA GLN A 102 -15.44 3.42 2.71
C GLN A 102 -15.49 3.25 1.20
N TYR A 103 -14.87 2.19 0.66
CA TYR A 103 -14.75 1.92 -0.77
C TYR A 103 -15.27 0.52 -1.10
N ALA A 104 -15.77 0.34 -2.32
CA ALA A 104 -16.11 -0.99 -2.81
C ALA A 104 -14.84 -1.83 -3.06
N TYR A 105 -14.84 -3.09 -2.65
CA TYR A 105 -13.73 -3.98 -2.93
C TYR A 105 -13.83 -4.57 -4.33
N ASP A 106 -12.83 -4.27 -5.14
CA ASP A 106 -12.65 -4.92 -6.44
C ASP A 106 -11.24 -5.52 -6.50
N PRO A 107 -11.13 -6.85 -6.34
CA PRO A 107 -9.83 -7.52 -6.35
C PRO A 107 -9.11 -7.42 -7.69
N TYR A 108 -9.85 -7.16 -8.78
CA TYR A 108 -9.28 -7.08 -10.12
C TYR A 108 -8.64 -5.72 -10.40
N GLN A 109 -9.07 -4.66 -9.72
CA GLN A 109 -8.50 -3.32 -9.86
C GLN A 109 -7.24 -3.12 -9.01
N THR A 110 -7.15 -3.81 -7.86
CA THR A 110 -6.03 -3.64 -6.92
C THR A 110 -4.80 -4.46 -7.27
N LEU A 111 -4.94 -5.43 -8.16
CA LEU A 111 -3.84 -6.26 -8.64
C LEU A 111 -3.28 -5.66 -9.94
N ALA A 112 -2.26 -4.81 -9.81
CA ALA A 112 -1.47 -4.38 -10.95
C ALA A 112 -0.62 -5.56 -11.44
N THR A 113 -1.09 -6.25 -12.47
CA THR A 113 -0.33 -7.32 -13.13
C THR A 113 0.02 -6.87 -14.54
N ASP A 114 1.30 -6.95 -14.90
CA ASP A 114 1.79 -6.71 -16.25
C ASP A 114 1.42 -7.84 -17.24
N THR A 115 0.86 -8.91 -16.72
CA THR A 115 0.42 -10.09 -17.47
C THR A 115 -1.08 -10.27 -17.35
N ALA A 116 -1.73 -10.61 -18.45
CA ALA A 116 -3.14 -11.02 -18.44
C ALA A 116 -3.28 -12.30 -17.60
N VAL A 117 -3.74 -12.14 -16.37
CA VAL A 117 -3.99 -13.26 -15.45
C VAL A 117 -5.50 -13.47 -15.38
N HIS A 118 -5.93 -14.68 -15.71
CA HIS A 118 -7.31 -15.09 -15.49
C HIS A 118 -7.47 -15.54 -14.03
N VAL A 119 -8.25 -14.79 -13.27
CA VAL A 119 -8.50 -15.07 -11.85
C VAL A 119 -9.97 -15.39 -11.68
N GLU A 120 -10.25 -16.59 -11.19
CA GLU A 120 -11.61 -17.07 -10.89
C GLU A 120 -11.77 -17.37 -9.40
N GLY A 121 -12.98 -17.23 -8.90
CA GLY A 121 -13.36 -17.77 -7.61
C GLY A 121 -12.84 -17.01 -6.38
N ILE A 122 -12.60 -15.71 -6.48
CA ILE A 122 -12.22 -14.92 -5.30
C ILE A 122 -13.43 -14.75 -4.37
N ASP A 123 -13.31 -15.28 -3.15
CA ASP A 123 -14.30 -15.08 -2.10
C ASP A 123 -13.97 -13.84 -1.28
N LYS A 124 -14.64 -12.74 -1.60
CA LYS A 124 -14.44 -11.42 -0.98
C LYS A 124 -14.81 -11.38 0.50
N THR A 125 -15.60 -12.35 0.99
CA THR A 125 -16.01 -12.41 2.39
C THR A 125 -14.90 -12.86 3.32
N LYS A 126 -13.91 -13.59 2.80
CA LYS A 126 -12.81 -14.15 3.58
C LYS A 126 -11.63 -13.21 3.78
N GLY A 127 -11.52 -12.18 2.95
CA GLY A 127 -10.40 -11.24 3.04
C GLY A 127 -10.07 -10.60 1.69
N VAL A 128 -8.82 -10.19 1.58
CA VAL A 128 -8.28 -9.48 0.42
C VAL A 128 -7.17 -10.26 -0.26
N VAL A 129 -7.01 -10.05 -1.55
CA VAL A 129 -5.92 -10.63 -2.33
C VAL A 129 -4.73 -9.67 -2.30
N VAL A 130 -3.61 -10.12 -1.74
CA VAL A 130 -2.41 -9.29 -1.62
C VAL A 130 -1.39 -9.56 -2.71
N ARG A 131 -1.39 -10.76 -3.28
CA ARG A 131 -0.55 -11.12 -4.42
C ARG A 131 -1.10 -12.33 -5.16
N LEU A 132 -0.68 -12.46 -6.42
CA LEU A 132 -0.89 -13.65 -7.22
C LEU A 132 0.44 -14.37 -7.38
N GLU A 133 0.42 -15.68 -7.19
CA GLU A 133 1.57 -16.53 -7.46
C GLU A 133 1.26 -17.41 -8.67
N PRO A 134 2.22 -17.60 -9.61
CA PRO A 134 2.02 -18.54 -10.68
C PRO A 134 1.88 -19.94 -10.10
N VAL A 135 0.79 -20.62 -10.43
CA VAL A 135 0.63 -22.04 -10.12
C VAL A 135 1.50 -22.78 -11.10
N GLN A 136 2.51 -23.52 -10.61
CA GLN A 136 3.16 -24.53 -11.42
C GLN A 136 2.10 -25.57 -11.78
N SER A 137 1.69 -25.55 -13.03
CA SER A 137 0.79 -26.58 -13.51
C SER A 137 1.56 -27.90 -13.54
N ASN A 138 1.27 -28.76 -12.57
CA ASN A 138 1.57 -30.18 -12.65
C ASN A 138 0.57 -30.89 -13.57
N ALA A 139 -0.04 -30.15 -14.47
CA ALA A 139 -0.86 -30.77 -15.50
C ALA A 139 0.04 -31.66 -16.34
N LYS A 140 0.08 -32.96 -16.02
CA LYS A 140 0.47 -33.96 -16.97
C LYS A 140 -0.39 -33.70 -18.19
N VAL A 141 0.24 -33.30 -19.29
CA VAL A 141 -0.42 -33.30 -20.57
C VAL A 141 -0.96 -34.71 -20.72
N ALA A 142 -2.27 -34.86 -20.57
CA ALA A 142 -2.92 -36.12 -20.93
C ALA A 142 -2.71 -36.30 -22.41
N GLN A 143 -1.95 -37.27 -22.72
CA GLN A 143 -1.77 -37.70 -24.10
C GLN A 143 -2.95 -38.54 -24.56
#